data_02478c459ca949b81da8cb2fd7b3aa85
#
_entry.id   02478c459ca949b81da8cb2fd7b3aa85
#
_cell.length_a   1.000
_cell.length_b   1.000
_cell.length_c   1.000
_cell.angle_alpha   90.00
_cell.angle_beta   90.00
_cell.angle_gamma   90.00
#
_symmetry.space_group_name_H-M   'P 1'
#
loop_
_entity.id
_entity.type
_entity.pdbx_description
1 polymer ?
#
loop_
_entity_poly.entity_id
_entity_poly.type
_entity_poly.pdbx_seq_one_letter_code
_entity_poly.pdbx_strand_id
1 'polypeptide(L)'
;HNSHTNICSAAARLGYALWLGSDRPSPDHAHARFILLLSAHLESGHYFNPHAQRIIEAQERGATVICVDPRLSNTGSKADYWLPAWPGTEPFLLLALAKLLLENGTWERDFVRRWTNWETYLAETRPDLDIEFELLERALLDQYAEYTPERAEHTSGVPAGQIREIAAIIGAHPTKFASHNWRAAGAGNLGGWQTARCLFFLNVLTGSVGTVGGTSGNGWNKFKPNAPLGTQKIEHWNEMSWPREYPLSYHEMSILLPHFLNEGRGKL
;
A
#
# COMPACT_ATOMS: atom_id res chain seq x y z
N HIS A 1 4.23 4.84 -26.73
CA HIS A 1 3.29 3.71 -26.80
C HIS A 1 2.77 3.40 -25.42
N ASN A 2 1.57 3.85 -25.10
CA ASN A 2 0.89 3.53 -23.84
C ASN A 2 -0.11 2.39 -24.03
N SER A 3 -0.17 1.48 -23.07
CA SER A 3 -1.20 0.45 -23.01
C SER A 3 -2.11 0.71 -21.81
N HIS A 4 -3.24 0.02 -21.77
CA HIS A 4 -4.12 0.05 -20.59
C HIS A 4 -3.38 -0.31 -19.30
N THR A 5 -2.38 -1.16 -19.37
CA THR A 5 -1.58 -1.58 -18.20
C THR A 5 -0.82 -0.41 -17.58
N ASN A 6 -0.31 0.50 -18.39
CA ASN A 6 0.40 1.67 -17.91
C ASN A 6 -0.51 2.63 -17.14
N ILE A 7 -1.75 2.76 -17.56
CA ILE A 7 -2.75 3.61 -16.88
C ILE A 7 -3.39 2.88 -15.70
N CYS A 8 -3.63 1.58 -15.85
CA CYS A 8 -4.47 0.78 -14.98
C CYS A 8 -3.81 0.43 -13.63
N SER A 9 -2.53 0.07 -13.63
CA SER A 9 -1.87 -0.47 -12.45
C SER A 9 -0.46 0.06 -12.21
N ALA A 10 0.02 0.93 -13.08
CA ALA A 10 1.40 1.41 -13.01
C ALA A 10 1.71 2.12 -11.69
N ALA A 11 0.83 3.01 -11.27
CA ALA A 11 1.00 3.73 -10.03
C ALA A 11 1.03 2.81 -8.79
N ALA A 12 0.09 1.86 -8.71
CA ALA A 12 0.10 0.89 -7.60
C ALA A 12 1.38 0.05 -7.57
N ARG A 13 1.86 -0.37 -8.76
CA ARG A 13 3.11 -1.13 -8.87
C ARG A 13 4.30 -0.37 -8.30
N LEU A 14 4.39 0.93 -8.57
CA LEU A 14 5.45 1.74 -7.98
C LEU A 14 5.35 1.78 -6.46
N GLY A 15 4.19 2.07 -5.92
CA GLY A 15 3.99 2.14 -4.48
C GLY A 15 4.47 0.87 -3.77
N TYR A 16 4.21 -0.30 -4.36
CA TYR A 16 4.69 -1.58 -3.83
C TYR A 16 6.19 -1.83 -4.09
N ALA A 17 6.69 -1.46 -5.26
CA ALA A 17 8.10 -1.65 -5.60
C ALA A 17 9.03 -0.85 -4.68
N LEU A 18 8.60 0.30 -4.21
CA LEU A 18 9.33 1.11 -3.23
C LEU A 18 9.50 0.42 -1.87
N TRP A 19 8.64 -0.54 -1.53
CA TRP A 19 8.78 -1.36 -0.33
C TRP A 19 9.49 -2.68 -0.60
N LEU A 20 9.08 -3.39 -1.64
CA LEU A 20 9.42 -4.80 -1.86
C LEU A 20 10.49 -5.03 -2.92
N GLY A 21 10.86 -4.02 -3.69
CA GLY A 21 11.59 -4.22 -4.94
C GLY A 21 10.79 -5.06 -5.96
N SER A 22 9.51 -5.31 -5.70
CA SER A 22 8.59 -6.12 -6.52
C SER A 22 7.27 -5.38 -6.69
N ASP A 23 6.69 -5.49 -7.88
CA ASP A 23 5.58 -4.64 -8.29
C ASP A 23 4.17 -5.17 -7.97
N ARG A 24 4.04 -6.42 -7.52
CA ARG A 24 2.73 -7.05 -7.29
C ARG A 24 2.73 -7.96 -6.08
N PRO A 25 2.34 -7.48 -4.93
CA PRO A 25 2.20 -8.33 -3.77
C PRO A 25 1.01 -9.29 -3.95
N SER A 26 1.14 -10.47 -3.36
CA SER A 26 0.07 -11.49 -3.30
C SER A 26 -0.42 -11.62 -1.86
N PRO A 27 -1.67 -11.25 -1.58
CA PRO A 27 -2.27 -11.45 -0.27
C PRO A 27 -2.68 -12.91 -0.06
N ASP A 28 -2.40 -13.44 1.13
CA ASP A 28 -2.88 -14.75 1.57
C ASP A 28 -4.23 -14.61 2.28
N HIS A 29 -5.27 -14.35 1.50
CA HIS A 29 -6.63 -14.17 2.03
C HIS A 29 -7.10 -15.37 2.86
N ALA A 30 -6.74 -16.59 2.44
CA ALA A 30 -7.25 -17.80 3.07
C ALA A 30 -6.85 -17.95 4.54
N HIS A 31 -5.68 -17.48 4.93
CA HIS A 31 -5.15 -17.63 6.29
C HIS A 31 -5.12 -16.31 7.07
N ALA A 32 -5.59 -15.22 6.47
CA ALA A 32 -5.66 -13.93 7.12
C ALA A 32 -6.67 -13.94 8.28
N ARG A 33 -6.39 -13.12 9.29
CA ARG A 33 -7.36 -12.76 10.34
C ARG A 33 -8.00 -11.43 10.06
N PHE A 34 -7.33 -10.64 9.28
CA PHE A 34 -7.79 -9.33 8.89
C PHE A 34 -7.50 -9.09 7.40
N ILE A 35 -8.50 -8.69 6.65
CA ILE A 35 -8.40 -8.45 5.21
C ILE A 35 -8.89 -7.04 4.91
N LEU A 36 -8.01 -6.20 4.34
CA LEU A 36 -8.40 -4.87 3.85
C LEU A 36 -8.41 -4.87 2.33
N LEU A 37 -9.58 -4.65 1.76
CA LEU A 37 -9.82 -4.54 0.34
C LEU A 37 -9.94 -3.06 -0.04
N LEU A 38 -8.99 -2.55 -0.79
CA LEU A 38 -8.96 -1.17 -1.23
C LEU A 38 -9.33 -1.08 -2.72
N SER A 39 -10.52 -0.60 -3.02
CA SER A 39 -11.07 -0.53 -4.39
C SER A 39 -10.98 -1.85 -5.14
N ALA A 40 -11.11 -2.96 -4.44
CA ALA A 40 -10.98 -4.30 -4.99
C ALA A 40 -12.34 -5.00 -5.02
N HIS A 41 -12.99 -4.99 -6.16
CA HIS A 41 -14.26 -5.67 -6.41
C HIS A 41 -14.00 -7.13 -6.84
N LEU A 42 -13.73 -7.99 -5.87
CA LEU A 42 -13.20 -9.34 -6.12
C LEU A 42 -14.28 -10.36 -6.51
N GLU A 43 -15.52 -10.10 -6.17
CA GLU A 43 -16.64 -10.99 -6.42
C GLU A 43 -16.96 -11.16 -7.91
N SER A 44 -16.77 -10.12 -8.73
CA SER A 44 -17.06 -10.19 -10.16
C SER A 44 -15.98 -10.90 -10.99
N GLY A 45 -15.09 -11.65 -10.35
CA GLY A 45 -14.05 -12.42 -11.02
C GLY A 45 -12.80 -11.60 -11.33
N HIS A 46 -11.82 -11.71 -10.50
CA HIS A 46 -10.56 -11.00 -10.62
C HIS A 46 -9.53 -11.86 -11.33
N TYR A 47 -9.55 -11.86 -12.66
CA TYR A 47 -8.63 -12.64 -13.51
C TYR A 47 -8.55 -14.14 -13.18
N PHE A 48 -9.66 -14.81 -13.07
CA PHE A 48 -9.73 -16.24 -12.76
C PHE A 48 -9.14 -16.64 -11.41
N ASN A 49 -8.80 -15.69 -10.55
CA ASN A 49 -8.30 -15.97 -9.23
C ASN A 49 -9.45 -16.28 -8.25
N PRO A 50 -9.30 -17.26 -7.37
CA PRO A 50 -10.33 -17.64 -6.41
C PRO A 50 -10.36 -16.71 -5.18
N HIS A 51 -10.17 -15.40 -5.37
CA HIS A 51 -10.09 -14.44 -4.26
C HIS A 51 -11.38 -14.40 -3.43
N ALA A 52 -12.53 -14.34 -4.08
CA ALA A 52 -13.81 -14.30 -3.38
C ALA A 52 -14.01 -15.54 -2.51
N GLN A 53 -13.73 -16.73 -3.06
CA GLN A 53 -13.81 -17.97 -2.32
C GLN A 53 -12.88 -17.95 -1.10
N ARG A 54 -11.62 -17.54 -1.27
CA ARG A 54 -10.62 -17.50 -0.17
C ARG A 54 -11.00 -16.51 0.92
N ILE A 55 -11.63 -15.41 0.57
CA ILE A 55 -12.14 -14.44 1.53
C ILE A 55 -13.32 -15.00 2.32
N ILE A 56 -14.26 -15.65 1.66
CA ILE A 56 -15.40 -16.31 2.32
C ILE A 56 -14.88 -17.39 3.27
N GLU A 57 -13.97 -18.25 2.83
CA GLU A 57 -13.33 -19.27 3.66
C GLU A 57 -12.62 -18.69 4.89
N ALA A 58 -12.04 -17.50 4.76
CA ALA A 58 -11.42 -16.81 5.88
C ALA A 58 -12.47 -16.23 6.84
N GLN A 59 -13.56 -15.62 6.33
CA GLN A 59 -14.67 -15.13 7.15
C GLN A 59 -15.33 -16.26 7.95
N GLU A 60 -15.55 -17.42 7.33
CA GLU A 60 -16.07 -18.61 8.02
C GLU A 60 -15.16 -19.09 9.17
N ARG A 61 -13.87 -18.76 9.12
CA ARG A 61 -12.90 -18.99 10.20
C ARG A 61 -12.72 -17.81 11.14
N GLY A 62 -13.59 -16.79 11.03
CA GLY A 62 -13.60 -15.61 11.90
C GLY A 62 -12.64 -14.50 11.48
N ALA A 63 -12.24 -14.44 10.22
CA ALA A 63 -11.51 -13.29 9.71
C ALA A 63 -12.45 -12.09 9.53
N THR A 64 -11.96 -10.89 9.86
CA THR A 64 -12.66 -9.62 9.62
C THR A 64 -12.28 -9.05 8.26
N VAL A 65 -13.27 -8.70 7.45
CA VAL A 65 -13.08 -8.11 6.13
C VAL A 65 -13.53 -6.65 6.13
N ILE A 66 -12.63 -5.79 5.71
CA ILE A 66 -12.90 -4.35 5.51
C ILE A 66 -12.81 -4.03 4.03
N CYS A 67 -13.85 -3.39 3.51
CA CYS A 67 -13.93 -2.91 2.14
C CYS A 67 -13.93 -1.38 2.11
N VAL A 68 -12.88 -0.80 1.54
CA VAL A 68 -12.79 0.64 1.26
C VAL A 68 -13.17 0.84 -0.20
N ASP A 69 -14.38 1.32 -0.43
CA ASP A 69 -14.95 1.53 -1.77
C ASP A 69 -16.04 2.61 -1.67
N PRO A 70 -16.03 3.65 -2.50
CA PRO A 70 -17.09 4.68 -2.49
C PRO A 70 -18.47 4.10 -2.80
N ARG A 71 -18.52 2.96 -3.47
CA ARG A 71 -19.75 2.25 -3.81
C ARG A 71 -19.92 1.01 -2.93
N LEU A 72 -21.10 0.83 -2.36
CA LEU A 72 -21.49 -0.43 -1.75
C LEU A 72 -21.65 -1.50 -2.84
N SER A 73 -20.52 -2.07 -3.25
CA SER A 73 -20.46 -3.17 -4.20
C SER A 73 -20.92 -4.48 -3.55
N ASN A 74 -21.09 -5.53 -4.35
CA ASN A 74 -21.37 -6.85 -3.82
C ASN A 74 -20.26 -7.33 -2.87
N THR A 75 -19.02 -6.98 -3.14
CA THR A 75 -17.89 -7.24 -2.23
C THR A 75 -18.07 -6.45 -0.92
N GLY A 76 -18.38 -5.17 -1.01
CA GLY A 76 -18.63 -4.32 0.15
C GLY A 76 -19.81 -4.77 0.99
N SER A 77 -20.88 -5.27 0.34
CA SER A 77 -22.09 -5.76 1.04
C SER A 77 -21.88 -7.04 1.84
N LYS A 78 -20.77 -7.74 1.63
CA LYS A 78 -20.38 -8.96 2.34
C LYS A 78 -19.21 -8.74 3.31
N ALA A 79 -18.66 -7.53 3.33
CA ALA A 79 -17.62 -7.16 4.27
C ALA A 79 -18.22 -6.87 5.66
N ASP A 80 -17.44 -7.10 6.71
CA ASP A 80 -17.84 -6.75 8.09
C ASP A 80 -17.87 -5.23 8.28
N TYR A 81 -17.00 -4.52 7.55
CA TYR A 81 -16.95 -3.06 7.52
C TYR A 81 -16.90 -2.55 6.08
N TRP A 82 -17.77 -1.61 5.78
CA TRP A 82 -17.72 -0.85 4.55
C TRP A 82 -17.39 0.61 4.84
N LEU A 83 -16.32 1.09 4.21
CA LEU A 83 -15.81 2.45 4.38
C LEU A 83 -15.99 3.19 3.04
N PRO A 84 -16.99 4.05 2.91
CA PRO A 84 -17.27 4.80 1.67
C PRO A 84 -16.35 6.02 1.54
N ALA A 85 -15.03 5.81 1.54
CA ALA A 85 -14.08 6.89 1.39
C ALA A 85 -14.24 7.60 0.04
N TRP A 86 -14.14 8.91 0.02
CA TRP A 86 -14.14 9.68 -1.21
C TRP A 86 -12.90 9.33 -2.04
N PRO A 87 -13.04 9.13 -3.38
CA PRO A 87 -11.93 8.78 -4.25
C PRO A 87 -10.78 9.78 -4.16
N GLY A 88 -9.56 9.26 -4.04
CA GLY A 88 -8.33 10.05 -3.91
C GLY A 88 -7.99 10.48 -2.48
N THR A 89 -8.81 10.13 -1.49
CA THR A 89 -8.58 10.46 -0.08
C THR A 89 -8.08 9.27 0.74
N GLU A 90 -7.96 8.12 0.14
CA GLU A 90 -7.55 6.88 0.76
C GLU A 90 -6.21 6.99 1.54
N PRO A 91 -5.20 7.75 1.08
CA PRO A 91 -3.97 7.92 1.85
C PRO A 91 -4.19 8.52 3.25
N PHE A 92 -5.14 9.44 3.41
CA PHE A 92 -5.46 10.03 4.72
C PHE A 92 -6.03 8.99 5.68
N LEU A 93 -6.92 8.14 5.19
CA LEU A 93 -7.47 7.03 5.96
C LEU A 93 -6.37 6.04 6.36
N LEU A 94 -5.53 5.62 5.40
CA LEU A 94 -4.47 4.65 5.64
C LEU A 94 -3.39 5.17 6.59
N LEU A 95 -3.02 6.45 6.48
CA LEU A 95 -2.05 7.06 7.39
C LEU A 95 -2.63 7.32 8.78
N ALA A 96 -3.93 7.59 8.90
CA ALA A 96 -4.58 7.66 10.21
C ALA A 96 -4.58 6.29 10.92
N LEU A 97 -4.82 5.21 10.17
CA LEU A 97 -4.68 3.84 10.71
C LEU A 97 -3.24 3.56 11.13
N ALA A 98 -2.25 3.90 10.31
CA ALA A 98 -0.84 3.72 10.62
C ALA A 98 -0.43 4.49 11.88
N LYS A 99 -0.86 5.75 11.99
CA LYS A 99 -0.61 6.59 13.16
C LYS A 99 -1.18 5.97 14.43
N LEU A 100 -2.42 5.46 14.39
CA LEU A 100 -3.04 4.80 15.53
C LEU A 100 -2.31 3.52 15.94
N LEU A 101 -1.79 2.73 14.99
CA LEU A 101 -0.97 1.56 15.31
C LEU A 101 0.31 1.97 16.05
N LEU A 102 0.94 3.07 15.65
CA LEU A 102 2.11 3.63 16.33
C LEU A 102 1.75 4.16 17.73
N GLU A 103 0.73 5.02 17.85
CA GLU A 103 0.28 5.61 19.12
C GLU A 103 -0.14 4.57 20.15
N ASN A 104 -0.78 3.50 19.71
CA ASN A 104 -1.23 2.42 20.57
C ASN A 104 -0.13 1.39 20.90
N GLY A 105 1.06 1.52 20.28
CA GLY A 105 2.15 0.56 20.44
C GLY A 105 1.84 -0.84 19.91
N THR A 106 0.87 -0.95 18.98
CA THR A 106 0.41 -2.23 18.41
C THR A 106 1.07 -2.58 17.08
N TRP A 107 2.26 -2.09 16.84
CA TRP A 107 3.06 -2.37 15.65
C TRP A 107 4.22 -3.34 15.95
N GLU A 108 4.63 -4.09 14.96
CA GLU A 108 5.68 -5.12 15.07
C GLU A 108 7.10 -4.51 15.00
N ARG A 109 7.59 -4.06 16.14
CA ARG A 109 8.89 -3.37 16.29
C ARG A 109 10.05 -4.21 15.77
N ASP A 110 10.07 -5.51 16.10
CA ASP A 110 11.15 -6.42 15.68
C ASP A 110 11.19 -6.61 14.16
N PHE A 111 10.02 -6.69 13.53
CA PHE A 111 9.94 -6.76 12.07
C PHE A 111 10.50 -5.49 11.44
N VAL A 112 10.03 -4.33 11.87
CA VAL A 112 10.49 -3.04 11.33
C VAL A 112 12.00 -2.86 11.55
N ARG A 113 12.50 -3.17 12.73
CA ARG A 113 13.94 -3.10 13.04
C ARG A 113 14.80 -3.95 12.11
N ARG A 114 14.35 -5.14 11.75
CA ARG A 114 15.15 -6.11 10.98
C ARG A 114 15.03 -5.93 9.47
N TRP A 115 13.90 -5.45 8.97
CA TRP A 115 13.56 -5.55 7.56
C TRP A 115 13.34 -4.21 6.86
N THR A 116 13.50 -3.10 7.56
CA THR A 116 13.42 -1.76 6.95
C THR A 116 14.75 -1.03 7.06
N ASN A 117 14.92 0.00 6.26
CA ASN A 117 16.08 0.87 6.27
C ASN A 117 15.85 2.08 7.19
N TRP A 118 15.36 1.83 8.39
CA TRP A 118 15.01 2.87 9.37
C TRP A 118 16.21 3.77 9.75
N GLU A 119 17.43 3.24 9.76
CA GLU A 119 18.65 4.04 10.02
C GLU A 119 18.81 5.11 8.95
N THR A 120 18.66 4.73 7.67
CA THR A 120 18.73 5.67 6.56
C THR A 120 17.62 6.70 6.65
N TYR A 121 16.41 6.27 7.02
CA TYR A 121 15.27 7.18 7.23
C TYR A 121 15.59 8.22 8.30
N LEU A 122 16.07 7.83 9.48
CA LEU A 122 16.43 8.78 10.53
C LEU A 122 17.56 9.72 10.08
N ALA A 123 18.63 9.18 9.53
CA ALA A 123 19.76 9.98 9.07
C ALA A 123 19.38 11.05 8.06
N GLU A 124 18.45 10.73 7.15
CA GLU A 124 18.07 11.65 6.07
C GLU A 124 16.94 12.62 6.42
N THR A 125 15.99 12.18 7.24
CA THR A 125 14.76 12.95 7.51
C THR A 125 14.76 13.63 8.86
N ARG A 126 15.57 13.14 9.81
CA ARG A 126 15.64 13.61 11.20
C ARG A 126 17.08 13.80 11.67
N PRO A 127 17.83 14.70 11.02
CA PRO A 127 19.23 14.99 11.43
C PRO A 127 19.33 15.62 12.83
N ASP A 128 18.20 15.97 13.43
CA ASP A 128 18.05 16.46 14.80
C ASP A 128 18.00 15.33 15.85
N LEU A 129 17.91 14.07 15.42
CA LEU A 129 17.86 12.89 16.29
C LEU A 129 19.08 11.99 16.09
N ASP A 130 19.43 11.28 17.14
CA ASP A 130 20.40 10.19 17.04
C ASP A 130 19.83 9.01 16.24
N ILE A 131 20.70 8.23 15.60
CA ILE A 131 20.28 7.05 14.82
C ILE A 131 20.10 5.88 15.81
N GLU A 132 19.01 5.94 16.55
CA GLU A 132 18.59 4.92 17.51
C GLU A 132 17.18 4.46 17.18
N PHE A 133 16.95 3.14 17.20
CA PHE A 133 15.64 2.58 16.82
C PHE A 133 14.51 3.06 17.73
N GLU A 134 14.81 3.33 18.98
CA GLU A 134 13.88 3.83 19.98
C GLU A 134 13.30 5.20 19.61
N LEU A 135 14.03 5.98 18.81
CA LEU A 135 13.60 7.30 18.33
C LEU A 135 12.77 7.22 17.04
N LEU A 136 12.73 6.06 16.36
CA LEU A 136 11.98 5.87 15.11
C LEU A 136 10.49 6.15 15.29
N GLU A 137 9.88 5.63 16.35
CA GLU A 137 8.45 5.83 16.63
C GLU A 137 8.10 7.31 16.77
N ARG A 138 8.91 8.04 17.53
CA ARG A 138 8.76 9.49 17.67
C ARG A 138 8.88 10.20 16.32
N ALA A 139 9.90 9.84 15.53
CA ALA A 139 10.10 10.44 14.21
C ALA A 139 8.92 10.19 13.27
N LEU A 140 8.34 8.99 13.29
CA LEU A 140 7.16 8.65 12.49
C LEU A 140 5.91 9.37 13.01
N LEU A 141 5.69 9.45 14.32
CA LEU A 141 4.56 10.17 14.92
C LEU A 141 4.62 11.67 14.63
N ASP A 142 5.81 12.27 14.68
CA ASP A 142 6.02 13.67 14.30
C ASP A 142 5.69 13.87 12.80
N GLN A 143 6.19 12.98 11.93
CA GLN A 143 5.93 13.07 10.49
C GLN A 143 4.45 12.92 10.15
N TYR A 144 3.74 12.04 10.83
CA TYR A 144 2.32 11.77 10.59
C TYR A 144 1.40 12.50 11.56
N ALA A 145 1.88 13.52 12.26
CA ALA A 145 1.12 14.25 13.29
C ALA A 145 -0.24 14.76 12.79
N GLU A 146 -0.30 15.22 11.55
CA GLU A 146 -1.51 15.77 10.95
C GLU A 146 -2.57 14.72 10.55
N TYR A 147 -2.21 13.45 10.43
CA TYR A 147 -3.12 12.38 9.98
C TYR A 147 -3.91 11.81 11.16
N THR A 148 -4.67 12.66 11.83
CA THR A 148 -5.55 12.22 12.91
C THR A 148 -6.82 11.57 12.37
N PRO A 149 -7.50 10.71 13.15
CA PRO A 149 -8.80 10.15 12.74
C PRO A 149 -9.84 11.22 12.38
N GLU A 150 -9.84 12.36 13.08
CA GLU A 150 -10.76 13.47 12.81
C GLU A 150 -10.44 14.15 11.47
N ARG A 151 -9.15 14.32 11.17
CA ARG A 151 -8.77 14.86 9.86
C ARG A 151 -9.07 13.88 8.74
N ALA A 152 -8.85 12.58 8.98
CA ALA A 152 -9.22 11.54 8.02
C ALA A 152 -10.73 11.51 7.79
N GLU A 153 -11.56 11.64 8.83
CA GLU A 153 -13.02 11.78 8.72
C GLU A 153 -13.40 12.99 7.87
N HIS A 154 -12.85 14.16 8.20
CA HIS A 154 -13.13 15.39 7.44
C HIS A 154 -12.75 15.26 5.96
N THR A 155 -11.65 14.56 5.66
CA THR A 155 -11.12 14.45 4.30
C THR A 155 -11.77 13.32 3.52
N SER A 156 -12.01 12.16 4.15
CA SER A 156 -12.49 10.95 3.48
C SER A 156 -13.98 10.68 3.63
N GLY A 157 -14.62 11.29 4.61
CA GLY A 157 -16.00 11.00 4.97
C GLY A 157 -16.17 9.75 5.85
N VAL A 158 -15.10 9.03 6.19
CA VAL A 158 -15.17 7.84 7.07
C VAL A 158 -15.13 8.29 8.53
N PRO A 159 -16.09 7.88 9.38
CA PRO A 159 -16.17 8.33 10.76
C PRO A 159 -14.92 8.00 11.60
N ALA A 160 -14.41 8.96 12.36
CA ALA A 160 -13.21 8.81 13.18
C ALA A 160 -13.33 7.66 14.19
N GLY A 161 -14.53 7.44 14.73
CA GLY A 161 -14.81 6.30 15.63
C GLY A 161 -14.58 4.96 14.94
N GLN A 162 -15.01 4.81 13.69
CA GLN A 162 -14.82 3.61 12.89
C GLN A 162 -13.35 3.40 12.53
N ILE A 163 -12.62 4.49 12.24
CA ILE A 163 -11.17 4.43 11.98
C ILE A 163 -10.43 3.89 13.21
N ARG A 164 -10.77 4.35 14.41
CA ARG A 164 -10.18 3.85 15.68
C ARG A 164 -10.50 2.38 15.93
N GLU A 165 -11.74 1.99 15.72
CA GLU A 165 -12.17 0.59 15.86
C GLU A 165 -11.38 -0.33 14.94
N ILE A 166 -11.23 0.05 13.68
CA ILE A 166 -10.45 -0.70 12.68
C ILE A 166 -8.98 -0.80 13.06
N ALA A 167 -8.38 0.30 13.52
CA ALA A 167 -6.99 0.27 13.98
C ALA A 167 -6.78 -0.69 15.15
N ALA A 168 -7.73 -0.72 16.10
CA ALA A 168 -7.69 -1.65 17.22
C ALA A 168 -7.81 -3.11 16.78
N ILE A 169 -8.67 -3.41 15.79
CA ILE A 169 -8.82 -4.75 15.22
C ILE A 169 -7.54 -5.19 14.50
N ILE A 170 -6.94 -4.31 13.68
CA ILE A 170 -5.66 -4.59 12.99
C ILE A 170 -4.57 -4.88 14.00
N GLY A 171 -4.44 -4.04 15.03
CA GLY A 171 -3.44 -4.15 16.07
C GLY A 171 -3.58 -5.40 16.96
N ALA A 172 -4.80 -5.96 17.08
CA ALA A 172 -5.04 -7.16 17.87
C ALA A 172 -4.47 -8.44 17.24
N HIS A 173 -4.25 -8.45 15.93
CA HIS A 173 -3.76 -9.62 15.19
C HIS A 173 -2.65 -9.26 14.22
N PRO A 174 -1.51 -8.73 14.70
CA PRO A 174 -0.37 -8.46 13.85
C PRO A 174 0.09 -9.75 13.16
N THR A 175 0.85 -9.62 12.08
CA THR A 175 1.34 -10.70 11.22
C THR A 175 0.30 -11.45 10.37
N LYS A 176 -0.99 -11.24 10.59
CA LYS A 176 -2.08 -11.88 9.82
C LYS A 176 -2.99 -10.88 9.12
N PHE A 177 -2.43 -9.78 8.72
CA PHE A 177 -3.09 -8.73 7.96
C PHE A 177 -2.81 -8.88 6.46
N ALA A 178 -3.82 -9.20 5.67
CA ALA A 178 -3.75 -9.25 4.21
C ALA A 178 -4.37 -7.98 3.61
N SER A 179 -3.62 -7.28 2.78
CA SER A 179 -4.11 -6.11 2.06
C SER A 179 -4.20 -6.38 0.56
N HIS A 180 -5.25 -5.87 -0.08
CA HIS A 180 -5.44 -6.02 -1.50
C HIS A 180 -5.91 -4.71 -2.11
N ASN A 181 -5.13 -4.16 -3.02
CA ASN A 181 -5.50 -3.00 -3.81
C ASN A 181 -5.72 -3.39 -5.26
N TRP A 182 -6.71 -2.77 -5.88
CA TRP A 182 -6.89 -2.85 -7.32
C TRP A 182 -7.06 -1.44 -7.94
N ARG A 183 -7.25 -1.38 -9.20
CA ARG A 183 -7.11 -0.24 -10.12
C ARG A 183 -7.51 1.13 -9.59
N ALA A 184 -8.70 1.30 -9.04
CA ALA A 184 -9.29 2.62 -8.87
C ALA A 184 -8.52 3.51 -7.89
N ALA A 185 -8.13 3.01 -6.72
CA ALA A 185 -7.39 3.79 -5.74
C ALA A 185 -5.95 4.10 -6.16
N GLY A 186 -5.33 3.20 -6.96
CA GLY A 186 -3.97 3.36 -7.46
C GLY A 186 -3.88 3.98 -8.85
N ALA A 187 -5.00 4.20 -9.54
CA ALA A 187 -5.03 4.73 -10.89
C ALA A 187 -6.09 5.83 -11.01
N GLY A 188 -5.92 6.76 -11.91
CA GLY A 188 -6.91 7.81 -12.15
C GLY A 188 -6.84 9.01 -11.20
N ASN A 189 -5.89 9.03 -10.28
CA ASN A 189 -5.58 10.22 -9.48
C ASN A 189 -4.06 10.42 -9.37
N LEU A 190 -3.63 11.64 -9.09
CA LEU A 190 -2.22 12.02 -9.06
C LEU A 190 -1.44 11.35 -7.93
N GLY A 191 -2.09 10.97 -6.84
CA GLY A 191 -1.49 10.35 -5.67
C GLY A 191 -1.60 8.82 -5.63
N GLY A 192 -1.99 8.16 -6.72
CA GLY A 192 -2.31 6.73 -6.70
C GLY A 192 -1.17 5.81 -6.26
N TRP A 193 0.07 6.13 -6.58
CA TRP A 193 1.23 5.36 -6.13
C TRP A 193 1.46 5.52 -4.61
N GLN A 194 1.16 6.69 -4.06
CA GLN A 194 1.22 6.93 -2.61
C GLN A 194 0.16 6.11 -1.88
N THR A 195 -1.04 5.97 -2.47
CA THR A 195 -2.09 5.12 -1.90
C THR A 195 -1.62 3.69 -1.71
N ALA A 196 -1.03 3.09 -2.74
CA ALA A 196 -0.50 1.73 -2.65
C ALA A 196 0.68 1.63 -1.66
N ARG A 197 1.52 2.66 -1.59
CA ARG A 197 2.62 2.75 -0.64
C ARG A 197 2.10 2.84 0.81
N CYS A 198 1.10 3.68 1.08
CA CYS A 198 0.47 3.80 2.39
C CYS A 198 -0.23 2.51 2.81
N LEU A 199 -0.88 1.82 1.86
CA LEU A 199 -1.50 0.53 2.15
C LEU A 199 -0.46 -0.50 2.58
N PHE A 200 0.64 -0.59 1.85
CA PHE A 200 1.69 -1.55 2.20
C PHE A 200 2.45 -1.16 3.47
N PHE A 201 2.48 0.10 3.83
CA PHE A 201 3.01 0.55 5.12
C PHE A 201 2.28 -0.10 6.30
N LEU A 202 0.96 -0.32 6.21
CA LEU A 202 0.23 -1.08 7.22
C LEU A 202 0.73 -2.53 7.33
N ASN A 203 1.06 -3.19 6.21
CA ASN A 203 1.67 -4.52 6.23
C ASN A 203 3.04 -4.51 6.91
N VAL A 204 3.83 -3.47 6.67
CA VAL A 204 5.16 -3.30 7.32
C VAL A 204 4.99 -3.09 8.82
N LEU A 205 4.11 -2.19 9.24
CA LEU A 205 3.86 -1.93 10.66
C LEU A 205 3.33 -3.16 11.40
N THR A 206 2.49 -3.96 10.75
CA THR A 206 1.94 -5.18 11.35
C THR A 206 2.87 -6.40 11.21
N GLY A 207 4.04 -6.26 10.59
CA GLY A 207 4.93 -7.39 10.32
C GLY A 207 4.32 -8.44 9.38
N SER A 208 3.30 -8.07 8.61
CA SER A 208 2.52 -9.00 7.76
C SER A 208 3.09 -9.14 6.36
N VAL A 209 4.39 -9.06 6.22
CA VAL A 209 5.09 -9.19 4.94
C VAL A 209 5.74 -10.56 4.85
N GLY A 210 5.30 -11.38 3.89
CA GLY A 210 5.84 -12.72 3.70
C GLY A 210 5.38 -13.74 4.75
N THR A 211 4.40 -13.40 5.58
CA THR A 211 3.84 -14.29 6.60
C THR A 211 2.61 -15.05 6.08
N VAL A 212 2.28 -16.17 6.73
CA VAL A 212 1.01 -16.87 6.49
C VAL A 212 -0.15 -15.99 6.96
N GLY A 213 -1.07 -15.68 6.06
CA GLY A 213 -2.17 -14.75 6.30
C GLY A 213 -1.81 -13.27 6.11
N GLY A 214 -0.58 -12.98 5.68
CA GLY A 214 -0.12 -11.64 5.32
C GLY A 214 -0.11 -11.39 3.81
N THR A 215 0.75 -10.49 3.38
CA THR A 215 0.92 -10.12 1.96
C THR A 215 2.38 -10.32 1.55
N SER A 216 2.61 -11.17 0.57
CA SER A 216 3.95 -11.54 0.13
C SER A 216 4.32 -10.88 -1.18
N GLY A 217 5.61 -10.62 -1.39
CA GLY A 217 6.14 -10.26 -2.70
C GLY A 217 5.84 -11.37 -3.72
N ASN A 218 5.36 -11.00 -4.91
CA ASN A 218 5.03 -11.96 -5.94
C ASN A 218 6.21 -12.23 -6.87
N GLY A 219 6.48 -13.49 -7.13
CA GLY A 219 7.47 -13.91 -8.12
C GLY A 219 6.94 -13.92 -9.57
N TRP A 220 6.11 -12.97 -9.96
CA TRP A 220 5.78 -12.75 -11.37
C TRP A 220 7.07 -12.55 -12.17
N ASN A 221 7.10 -12.92 -13.41
CA ASN A 221 8.29 -12.85 -14.30
C ASN A 221 9.30 -14.00 -14.12
N LYS A 222 8.84 -15.14 -13.63
CA LYS A 222 9.67 -16.34 -13.62
C LYS A 222 9.82 -17.00 -14.99
N PHE A 223 9.07 -16.54 -15.98
CA PHE A 223 9.26 -16.98 -17.37
C PHE A 223 10.52 -16.32 -17.91
N LYS A 224 11.58 -17.10 -18.06
CA LYS A 224 12.74 -16.64 -18.83
C LYS A 224 12.31 -16.49 -20.29
N PRO A 225 12.48 -15.32 -20.91
CA PRO A 225 12.21 -15.21 -22.34
C PRO A 225 13.10 -16.19 -23.08
N ASN A 226 12.53 -16.95 -23.99
CA ASN A 226 13.28 -17.91 -24.83
C ASN A 226 14.21 -17.23 -25.84
N ALA A 227 14.10 -15.94 -26.03
CA ALA A 227 15.03 -15.14 -26.80
C ALA A 227 15.31 -13.84 -26.04
N PRO A 228 16.54 -13.31 -26.10
CA PRO A 228 16.83 -11.99 -25.62
C PRO A 228 16.16 -10.98 -26.58
N LEU A 229 14.93 -10.63 -26.29
CA LEU A 229 14.32 -9.45 -26.89
C LEU A 229 15.04 -8.25 -26.28
N GLY A 230 16.16 -7.88 -26.93
CA GLY A 230 16.82 -6.62 -26.61
C GLY A 230 15.81 -5.50 -26.83
N THR A 231 15.34 -4.90 -25.76
CA THR A 231 14.64 -3.63 -25.88
C THR A 231 15.60 -2.67 -26.53
N GLN A 232 15.22 -2.09 -27.67
CA GLN A 232 16.01 -1.03 -28.27
C GLN A 232 16.27 0.04 -27.22
N LYS A 233 17.54 0.36 -27.00
CA LYS A 233 17.90 1.54 -26.21
C LYS A 233 17.34 2.75 -26.94
N ILE A 234 16.41 3.43 -26.29
CA ILE A 234 15.94 4.73 -26.78
C ILE A 234 16.98 5.74 -26.32
N GLU A 235 17.77 6.25 -27.25
CA GLU A 235 18.86 7.19 -26.95
C GLU A 235 18.35 8.62 -26.73
N HIS A 236 17.20 8.94 -27.33
CA HIS A 236 16.59 10.26 -27.21
C HIS A 236 15.14 10.12 -26.73
N TRP A 237 14.87 10.67 -25.58
CA TRP A 237 13.53 10.79 -25.02
C TRP A 237 12.98 12.18 -25.32
N ASN A 238 11.72 12.25 -25.73
CA ASN A 238 11.04 13.53 -25.79
C ASN A 238 11.01 14.12 -24.37
N GLU A 239 11.32 15.40 -24.27
CA GLU A 239 11.16 16.12 -23.01
C GLU A 239 9.70 16.01 -22.57
N MET A 240 9.50 15.54 -21.33
CA MET A 240 8.16 15.44 -20.77
C MET A 240 7.73 16.81 -20.29
N SER A 241 6.56 17.23 -20.75
CA SER A 241 6.01 18.56 -20.43
C SER A 241 5.23 18.59 -19.10
N TRP A 242 5.09 17.47 -18.43
CA TRP A 242 4.34 17.38 -17.17
C TRP A 242 5.24 17.37 -15.94
N PRO A 243 4.66 17.68 -14.76
CA PRO A 243 5.41 17.63 -13.52
C PRO A 243 5.95 16.21 -13.28
N ARG A 244 7.24 16.10 -13.06
CA ARG A 244 7.92 14.80 -12.79
C ARG A 244 7.46 14.14 -11.49
N GLU A 245 6.87 14.93 -10.60
CA GLU A 245 6.33 14.49 -9.32
C GLU A 245 5.08 13.60 -9.44
N TYR A 246 4.43 13.62 -10.60
CA TYR A 246 3.18 12.91 -10.84
C TYR A 246 3.26 12.00 -12.08
N PRO A 247 4.12 10.97 -12.06
CA PRO A 247 4.21 10.06 -13.18
C PRO A 247 2.91 9.28 -13.35
N LEU A 248 2.39 9.26 -14.58
CA LEU A 248 1.11 8.62 -14.90
C LEU A 248 1.25 7.21 -15.42
N SER A 249 2.44 6.76 -15.77
CA SER A 249 2.67 5.43 -16.32
C SER A 249 3.87 4.74 -15.69
N TYR A 250 3.83 3.41 -15.67
CA TYR A 250 4.96 2.59 -15.22
C TYR A 250 6.23 2.86 -16.04
N HIS A 251 6.07 3.16 -17.32
CA HIS A 251 7.17 3.48 -18.21
C HIS A 251 7.86 4.78 -17.78
N GLU A 252 7.09 5.82 -17.57
CA GLU A 252 7.61 7.10 -17.07
C GLU A 252 8.30 6.93 -15.72
N MET A 253 7.74 6.11 -14.86
CA MET A 253 8.30 5.85 -13.55
C MET A 253 9.56 5.02 -13.58
N SER A 254 9.68 4.06 -14.51
CA SER A 254 10.93 3.31 -14.72
C SER A 254 12.07 4.20 -15.20
N ILE A 255 11.76 5.31 -15.85
CA ILE A 255 12.73 6.29 -16.30
C ILE A 255 13.02 7.32 -15.22
N LEU A 256 11.98 7.83 -14.59
CA LEU A 256 12.10 8.91 -13.63
C LEU A 256 12.65 8.45 -12.28
N LEU A 257 12.33 7.23 -11.85
CA LEU A 257 12.77 6.73 -10.55
C LEU A 257 14.30 6.71 -10.40
N PRO A 258 15.09 6.17 -11.37
CA PRO A 258 16.55 6.28 -11.30
C PRO A 258 17.04 7.73 -11.29
N HIS A 259 16.35 8.61 -12.01
CA HIS A 259 16.70 10.02 -12.07
C HIS A 259 16.46 10.72 -10.74
N PHE A 260 15.31 10.49 -10.10
CA PHE A 260 15.02 11.00 -8.77
C PHE A 260 15.99 10.48 -7.72
N LEU A 261 16.34 9.20 -7.76
CA LEU A 261 17.29 8.60 -6.83
C LEU A 261 18.69 9.18 -7.01
N ASN A 262 19.13 9.36 -8.26
CA ASN A 262 20.44 9.91 -8.57
C ASN A 262 20.55 11.41 -8.25
N GLU A 263 19.47 12.16 -8.36
CA GLU A 263 19.44 13.59 -8.01
C GLU A 263 19.21 13.85 -6.50
N GLY A 264 19.09 12.82 -5.69
CA GLY A 264 18.80 12.95 -4.26
C GLY A 264 17.41 13.50 -3.94
N ARG A 265 16.52 13.58 -4.95
CA ARG A 265 15.15 14.06 -4.78
C ARG A 265 14.17 12.95 -4.39
N GLY A 266 14.60 11.72 -4.47
CA GLY A 266 13.83 10.54 -4.07
C GLY A 266 14.13 10.11 -2.65
N LYS A 267 14.14 11.05 -1.71
CA LYS A 267 14.17 10.69 -0.29
C LYS A 267 12.82 10.09 0.07
N LEU A 268 12.84 8.79 0.28
CA LEU A 268 11.67 8.01 0.62
C LEU A 268 11.34 8.12 2.09
#